data_7d4343d3121da2463dd35635b6360d71
#
_entry.id   7d4343d3121da2463dd35635b6360d71
#
_cell.length_a   1.000
_cell.length_b   1.000
_cell.length_c   1.000
_cell.angle_alpha   90.00
_cell.angle_beta   90.00
_cell.angle_gamma   90.00
#
_symmetry.space_group_name_H-M   'P 1'
#
loop_
_entity.id
_entity.type
_entity.pdbx_description
1 polymer ?
#
loop_
_entity_poly.entity_id
_entity_poly.type
_entity_poly.pdbx_seq_one_letter_code
_entity_poly.pdbx_strand_id
1 'polypeptide(L)'
;MKRILVTIAALLACASTSQAANYIEAEVLKQAFIQKKTMIVVDIQPAKDFAQQHLPGSIETNAFPAKTTDEKRRLDRTLATIKGSTDPVIIVCPRGKSGAKNSYEYLLSQGVAEERLRILEDGIAGWPFKEYLTQGK
;
A
#
# COMPACT_ATOMS: atom_id res chain seq x y z
N MET A 1 -41.99 -5.74 49.10
CA MET A 1 -41.89 -5.22 47.71
C MET A 1 -40.45 -5.45 47.19
N LYS A 2 -40.26 -6.44 46.33
CA LYS A 2 -38.94 -6.71 45.75
C LYS A 2 -38.78 -5.90 44.49
N ARG A 3 -37.81 -4.96 44.49
CA ARG A 3 -37.43 -4.21 43.29
C ARG A 3 -36.49 -5.09 42.46
N ILE A 4 -36.97 -5.49 41.28
CA ILE A 4 -36.15 -6.20 40.28
C ILE A 4 -35.40 -5.15 39.52
N LEU A 5 -34.07 -5.10 39.70
CA LEU A 5 -33.13 -4.34 38.84
C LEU A 5 -32.91 -5.18 37.57
N VAL A 6 -33.46 -4.72 36.46
CA VAL A 6 -33.14 -5.23 35.14
C VAL A 6 -31.89 -4.52 34.64
N THR A 7 -30.78 -5.22 34.69
CA THR A 7 -29.52 -4.72 34.10
C THR A 7 -29.56 -5.02 32.61
N ILE A 8 -29.77 -3.98 31.78
CA ILE A 8 -29.64 -4.08 30.32
C ILE A 8 -28.16 -4.02 30.01
N ALA A 9 -27.58 -5.19 29.70
CA ALA A 9 -26.23 -5.24 29.12
C ALA A 9 -26.34 -4.83 27.65
N ALA A 10 -25.89 -3.60 27.36
CA ALA A 10 -25.73 -3.15 25.97
C ALA A 10 -24.55 -3.88 25.36
N LEU A 11 -24.81 -4.87 24.51
CA LEU A 11 -23.78 -5.43 23.61
C LEU A 11 -23.41 -4.35 22.59
N LEU A 12 -22.26 -3.71 22.78
CA LEU A 12 -21.62 -2.96 21.71
C LEU A 12 -21.11 -3.96 20.69
N ALA A 13 -21.89 -4.18 19.63
CA ALA A 13 -21.39 -4.84 18.43
C ALA A 13 -20.40 -3.89 17.76
N CYS A 14 -19.09 -4.16 17.93
CA CYS A 14 -18.05 -3.56 17.08
C CYS A 14 -18.27 -4.08 15.66
N ALA A 15 -19.02 -3.34 14.87
CA ALA A 15 -19.08 -3.55 13.44
C ALA A 15 -17.69 -3.20 12.89
N SER A 16 -16.88 -4.22 12.60
CA SER A 16 -15.66 -4.06 11.81
C SER A 16 -16.09 -3.66 10.41
N THR A 17 -16.15 -2.37 10.15
CA THR A 17 -16.30 -1.87 8.79
C THR A 17 -15.00 -2.21 8.05
N SER A 18 -15.06 -3.23 7.18
CA SER A 18 -14.02 -3.52 6.21
C SER A 18 -13.93 -2.31 5.28
N GLN A 19 -12.95 -1.45 5.51
CA GLN A 19 -12.76 -0.26 4.69
C GLN A 19 -12.06 -0.66 3.39
N ALA A 20 -12.57 -0.19 2.24
CA ALA A 20 -11.93 -0.42 0.96
C ALA A 20 -10.53 0.22 0.93
N ALA A 21 -9.57 -0.43 0.24
CA ALA A 21 -8.22 0.12 0.09
C ALA A 21 -8.25 1.51 -0.55
N ASN A 22 -7.35 2.38 -0.13
CA ASN A 22 -7.18 3.71 -0.71
C ASN A 22 -6.36 3.62 -2.00
N TYR A 23 -6.77 4.35 -3.03
CA TYR A 23 -6.10 4.42 -4.33
C TYR A 23 -5.58 5.83 -4.62
N ILE A 24 -4.58 5.92 -5.49
CA ILE A 24 -4.07 7.17 -6.04
C ILE A 24 -4.02 7.06 -7.56
N GLU A 25 -4.59 8.03 -8.25
CA GLU A 25 -4.56 8.12 -9.71
C GLU A 25 -3.16 8.50 -10.22
N ALA A 26 -2.79 8.02 -11.40
CA ALA A 26 -1.50 8.28 -12.02
C ALA A 26 -1.22 9.80 -12.18
N GLU A 27 -2.21 10.58 -12.58
CA GLU A 27 -2.06 12.04 -12.72
C GLU A 27 -1.76 12.72 -11.38
N VAL A 28 -2.44 12.33 -10.30
CA VAL A 28 -2.20 12.86 -8.96
C VAL A 28 -0.79 12.52 -8.48
N LEU A 29 -0.34 11.29 -8.70
CA LEU A 29 1.00 10.86 -8.35
C LEU A 29 2.07 11.59 -9.17
N LYS A 30 1.84 11.78 -10.48
CA LYS A 30 2.72 12.58 -11.34
C LYS A 30 2.87 14.01 -10.81
N GLN A 31 1.78 14.66 -10.44
CA GLN A 31 1.83 16.01 -9.87
C GLN A 31 2.62 16.05 -8.55
N ALA A 32 2.53 15.01 -7.74
CA ALA A 32 3.34 14.90 -6.53
C ALA A 32 4.84 14.83 -6.85
N PHE A 33 5.24 14.10 -7.89
CA PHE A 33 6.64 14.10 -8.37
C PHE A 33 7.09 15.48 -8.86
N ILE A 34 6.28 16.14 -9.69
CA ILE A 34 6.59 17.48 -10.21
C ILE A 34 6.78 18.49 -9.05
N GLN A 35 5.92 18.41 -8.04
CA GLN A 35 5.98 19.28 -6.86
C GLN A 35 7.05 18.84 -5.84
N LYS A 36 7.81 17.79 -6.13
CA LYS A 36 8.85 17.23 -5.24
C LYS A 36 8.32 16.89 -3.84
N LYS A 37 7.08 16.42 -3.75
CA LYS A 37 6.51 15.94 -2.50
C LYS A 37 7.23 14.68 -2.05
N THR A 38 7.53 14.58 -0.77
CA THR A 38 8.11 13.37 -0.19
C THR A 38 7.07 12.25 -0.14
N MET A 39 7.50 11.05 -0.49
CA MET A 39 6.69 9.84 -0.45
C MET A 39 7.59 8.60 -0.44
N ILE A 40 7.06 7.50 0.03
CA ILE A 40 7.72 6.19 -0.01
C ILE A 40 6.99 5.36 -1.06
N VAL A 41 7.68 5.01 -2.13
CA VAL A 41 7.13 4.16 -3.20
C VAL A 41 7.61 2.73 -2.98
N VAL A 42 6.67 1.85 -2.70
CA VAL A 42 6.89 0.41 -2.47
C VAL A 42 6.52 -0.33 -3.73
N ASP A 43 7.51 -0.81 -4.47
CA ASP A 43 7.31 -1.53 -5.72
C ASP A 43 7.37 -3.03 -5.49
N ILE A 44 6.28 -3.71 -5.81
CA ILE A 44 6.17 -5.16 -5.62
C ILE A 44 6.36 -5.97 -6.91
N GLN A 45 6.69 -5.31 -8.03
CA GLN A 45 6.91 -5.99 -9.30
C GLN A 45 7.91 -7.14 -9.17
N PRO A 46 7.77 -8.21 -9.98
CA PRO A 46 8.85 -9.18 -10.16
C PRO A 46 10.15 -8.48 -10.58
N ALA A 47 11.30 -9.03 -10.20
CA ALA A 47 12.61 -8.41 -10.44
C ALA A 47 12.86 -8.06 -11.90
N LYS A 48 12.43 -8.91 -12.84
CA LYS A 48 12.56 -8.69 -14.28
C LYS A 48 11.78 -7.46 -14.73
N ASP A 49 10.54 -7.32 -14.24
CA ASP A 49 9.64 -6.22 -14.63
C ASP A 49 10.12 -4.90 -14.02
N PHE A 50 10.56 -4.93 -12.76
CA PHE A 50 11.18 -3.77 -12.10
C PHE A 50 12.40 -3.25 -12.88
N ALA A 51 13.27 -4.15 -13.32
CA ALA A 51 14.45 -3.78 -14.10
C ALA A 51 14.10 -3.18 -15.47
N GLN A 52 12.96 -3.56 -16.06
CA GLN A 52 12.51 -2.98 -17.32
C GLN A 52 11.97 -1.57 -17.13
N GLN A 53 11.17 -1.34 -16.09
CA GLN A 53 10.63 -0.01 -15.78
C GLN A 53 10.08 0.07 -14.35
N HIS A 54 10.36 1.15 -13.68
CA HIS A 54 9.81 1.48 -12.36
C HIS A 54 9.75 2.99 -12.14
N LEU A 55 8.99 3.42 -11.14
CA LEU A 55 8.91 4.84 -10.78
C LEU A 55 10.19 5.29 -10.06
N PRO A 56 10.61 6.57 -10.21
CA PRO A 56 11.81 7.09 -9.55
C PRO A 56 11.74 6.93 -8.03
N GLY A 57 12.85 6.50 -7.42
CA GLY A 57 12.96 6.35 -5.97
C GLY A 57 12.20 5.17 -5.38
N SER A 58 11.65 4.28 -6.21
CA SER A 58 10.95 3.08 -5.76
C SER A 58 11.86 2.13 -4.98
N ILE A 59 11.33 1.58 -3.89
CA ILE A 59 11.98 0.49 -3.16
C ILE A 59 11.56 -0.83 -3.79
N GLU A 60 12.50 -1.52 -4.41
CA GLU A 60 12.28 -2.85 -5.00
C GLU A 60 12.05 -3.89 -3.91
N THR A 61 10.94 -4.61 -3.95
CA THR A 61 10.65 -5.69 -2.98
C THR A 61 10.50 -7.06 -3.61
N ASN A 62 10.07 -7.12 -4.88
CA ASN A 62 9.75 -8.37 -5.59
C ASN A 62 8.69 -9.22 -4.86
N ALA A 63 7.79 -8.57 -4.14
CA ALA A 63 6.80 -9.24 -3.31
C ALA A 63 5.62 -9.80 -4.10
N PHE A 64 5.41 -9.38 -5.35
CA PHE A 64 4.27 -9.82 -6.17
C PHE A 64 4.20 -11.36 -6.28
N PRO A 65 3.02 -11.96 -6.11
CA PRO A 65 1.70 -11.36 -5.84
C PRO A 65 1.38 -11.13 -4.35
N ALA A 66 2.34 -11.20 -3.45
CA ALA A 66 2.22 -11.02 -2.00
C ALA A 66 1.13 -11.91 -1.36
N LYS A 67 1.04 -13.14 -1.83
CA LYS A 67 0.03 -14.11 -1.40
C LYS A 67 0.57 -15.05 -0.32
N THR A 68 1.78 -15.55 -0.50
CA THR A 68 2.45 -16.44 0.46
C THR A 68 3.13 -15.65 1.57
N THR A 69 3.44 -16.33 2.68
CA THR A 69 4.20 -15.73 3.78
C THR A 69 5.56 -15.20 3.33
N ASP A 70 6.27 -15.95 2.48
CA ASP A 70 7.59 -15.54 1.99
C ASP A 70 7.52 -14.31 1.08
N GLU A 71 6.52 -14.25 0.20
CA GLU A 71 6.28 -13.08 -0.64
C GLU A 71 5.96 -11.84 0.21
N LYS A 72 5.09 -11.96 1.20
CA LYS A 72 4.74 -10.87 2.13
C LYS A 72 5.95 -10.38 2.92
N ARG A 73 6.80 -11.29 3.41
CA ARG A 73 8.03 -10.92 4.14
C ARG A 73 9.01 -10.11 3.32
N ARG A 74 8.97 -10.18 2.00
CA ARG A 74 9.79 -9.32 1.14
C ARG A 74 9.46 -7.83 1.31
N LEU A 75 8.25 -7.50 1.77
CA LEU A 75 7.85 -6.15 2.13
C LEU A 75 8.53 -5.63 3.41
N ASP A 76 9.04 -6.52 4.27
CA ASP A 76 9.66 -6.13 5.55
C ASP A 76 10.85 -5.19 5.36
N ARG A 77 11.54 -5.26 4.21
CA ARG A 77 12.63 -4.33 3.86
C ARG A 77 12.21 -2.86 3.81
N THR A 78 10.92 -2.59 3.65
CA THR A 78 10.37 -1.23 3.58
C THR A 78 9.97 -0.69 4.96
N LEU A 79 9.78 -1.56 5.95
CA LEU A 79 9.18 -1.19 7.23
C LEU A 79 10.00 -0.18 8.02
N ALA A 80 11.33 -0.30 8.04
CA ALA A 80 12.19 0.66 8.74
C ALA A 80 12.04 2.07 8.15
N THR A 81 12.03 2.20 6.83
CA THR A 81 11.82 3.46 6.12
C THR A 81 10.43 4.02 6.40
N ILE A 82 9.40 3.18 6.31
CA ILE A 82 8.01 3.58 6.54
C ILE A 82 7.80 4.06 7.98
N LYS A 83 8.31 3.33 8.96
CA LYS A 83 8.17 3.67 10.39
C LYS A 83 9.04 4.86 10.81
N GLY A 84 10.12 5.13 10.10
CA GLY A 84 10.99 6.29 10.32
C GLY A 84 10.47 7.60 9.72
N SER A 85 9.31 7.58 9.06
CA SER A 85 8.72 8.72 8.36
C SER A 85 7.22 8.79 8.58
N THR A 86 6.62 9.94 8.32
CA THR A 86 5.17 10.16 8.26
C THR A 86 4.68 10.33 6.82
N ASP A 87 5.56 10.17 5.84
CA ASP A 87 5.23 10.35 4.42
C ASP A 87 4.18 9.37 3.93
N PRO A 88 3.42 9.72 2.89
CA PRO A 88 2.55 8.79 2.20
C PRO A 88 3.32 7.58 1.66
N VAL A 89 2.69 6.42 1.67
CA VAL A 89 3.23 5.16 1.18
C VAL A 89 2.42 4.72 -0.03
N ILE A 90 3.07 4.64 -1.18
CA ILE A 90 2.44 4.29 -2.45
C ILE A 90 2.87 2.88 -2.85
N ILE A 91 1.92 1.97 -2.93
CA ILE A 91 2.14 0.58 -3.37
C ILE A 91 1.98 0.54 -4.89
N VAL A 92 3.01 0.09 -5.58
CA VAL A 92 3.04 -0.08 -7.04
C VAL A 92 3.15 -1.55 -7.37
N CYS A 93 2.22 -2.05 -8.15
CA CYS A 93 2.21 -3.43 -8.64
C CYS A 93 2.01 -3.44 -10.17
N PRO A 94 2.05 -4.60 -10.83
CA PRO A 94 1.85 -4.64 -12.27
C PRO A 94 0.53 -4.01 -12.76
N ARG A 95 -0.60 -4.24 -12.06
CA ARG A 95 -1.94 -3.82 -12.53
C ARG A 95 -2.86 -3.19 -11.47
N GLY A 96 -2.39 -2.92 -10.26
CA GLY A 96 -3.21 -2.32 -9.19
C GLY A 96 -4.30 -3.23 -8.62
N LYS A 97 -4.15 -4.56 -8.74
CA LYS A 97 -5.17 -5.54 -8.34
C LYS A 97 -4.80 -6.34 -7.07
N SER A 98 -5.04 -7.63 -7.06
CA SER A 98 -4.93 -8.47 -5.86
C SER A 98 -3.55 -8.43 -5.18
N GLY A 99 -2.46 -8.39 -5.93
CA GLY A 99 -1.11 -8.26 -5.36
C GLY A 99 -0.92 -6.97 -4.57
N ALA A 100 -1.45 -5.86 -5.08
CA ALA A 100 -1.42 -4.58 -4.37
C ALA A 100 -2.29 -4.61 -3.11
N LYS A 101 -3.49 -5.20 -3.17
CA LYS A 101 -4.37 -5.36 -2.01
C LYS A 101 -3.75 -6.24 -0.93
N ASN A 102 -3.16 -7.37 -1.32
CA ASN A 102 -2.46 -8.26 -0.40
C ASN A 102 -1.31 -7.54 0.33
N SER A 103 -0.57 -6.72 -0.41
CA SER A 103 0.52 -5.90 0.15
C SER A 103 0.00 -4.81 1.08
N TYR A 104 -1.09 -4.15 0.71
CA TYR A 104 -1.79 -3.15 1.52
C TYR A 104 -2.22 -3.73 2.86
N GLU A 105 -2.92 -4.87 2.83
CA GLU A 105 -3.37 -5.56 4.04
C GLU A 105 -2.20 -6.03 4.91
N TYR A 106 -1.12 -6.52 4.29
CA TYR A 106 0.07 -6.92 5.03
C TYR A 106 0.72 -5.73 5.76
N LEU A 107 0.91 -4.60 5.07
CA LEU A 107 1.49 -3.41 5.70
C LEU A 107 0.61 -2.87 6.82
N LEU A 108 -0.72 -2.92 6.68
CA LEU A 108 -1.65 -2.62 7.78
C LEU A 108 -1.40 -3.54 8.98
N SER A 109 -1.25 -4.84 8.75
CA SER A 109 -1.00 -5.83 9.80
C SER A 109 0.33 -5.61 10.52
N GLN A 110 1.30 -4.96 9.85
CA GLN A 110 2.59 -4.57 10.41
C GLN A 110 2.57 -3.21 11.12
N GLY A 111 1.41 -2.60 11.27
CA GLY A 111 1.21 -1.36 12.03
C GLY A 111 1.38 -0.08 11.22
N VAL A 112 1.39 -0.16 9.89
CA VAL A 112 1.39 1.05 9.04
C VAL A 112 0.00 1.68 9.08
N ALA A 113 -0.07 2.98 9.35
CA ALA A 113 -1.32 3.70 9.42
C ALA A 113 -2.03 3.74 8.06
N GLU A 114 -3.32 3.40 8.05
CA GLU A 114 -4.11 3.24 6.83
C GLU A 114 -4.20 4.54 6.01
N GLU A 115 -4.31 5.68 6.67
CA GLU A 115 -4.38 6.99 6.03
C GLU A 115 -3.12 7.34 5.22
N ARG A 116 -1.99 6.68 5.48
CA ARG A 116 -0.76 6.84 4.72
C ARG A 116 -0.70 5.97 3.45
N LEU A 117 -1.41 4.84 3.46
CA LEU A 117 -1.33 3.84 2.39
C LEU A 117 -2.20 4.22 1.19
N ARG A 118 -1.64 4.08 0.00
CA ARG A 118 -2.31 4.24 -1.29
C ARG A 118 -1.83 3.15 -2.24
N ILE A 119 -2.71 2.69 -3.10
CA ILE A 119 -2.38 1.80 -4.22
C ILE A 119 -2.40 2.64 -5.50
N LEU A 120 -1.35 2.56 -6.31
CA LEU A 120 -1.37 3.18 -7.65
C LEU A 120 -2.44 2.49 -8.49
N GLU A 121 -3.45 3.26 -8.89
CA GLU A 121 -4.56 2.78 -9.72
C GLU A 121 -4.02 2.23 -11.04
N ASP A 122 -4.51 1.06 -11.45
CA ASP A 122 -4.07 0.31 -12.63
C ASP A 122 -2.59 -0.08 -12.66
N GLY A 123 -1.83 0.18 -11.60
CA GLY A 123 -0.44 -0.20 -11.46
C GLY A 123 0.50 0.41 -12.49
N ILE A 124 1.68 -0.20 -12.64
CA ILE A 124 2.68 0.28 -13.61
C ILE A 124 2.22 0.10 -15.06
N ALA A 125 1.40 -0.92 -15.33
CA ALA A 125 0.86 -1.16 -16.68
C ALA A 125 -0.05 -0.01 -17.14
N GLY A 126 -0.80 0.60 -16.22
CA GLY A 126 -1.68 1.74 -16.48
C GLY A 126 -1.00 3.10 -16.39
N TRP A 127 0.30 3.17 -16.08
CA TRP A 127 1.05 4.42 -15.98
C TRP A 127 1.29 5.04 -17.36
N PRO A 128 0.66 6.18 -17.68
CA PRO A 128 0.76 6.75 -19.03
C PRO A 128 1.99 7.63 -19.26
N PHE A 129 2.67 8.06 -18.20
CA PHE A 129 3.76 9.05 -18.25
C PHE A 129 5.11 8.37 -18.34
N LYS A 130 5.41 7.79 -19.48
CA LYS A 130 6.61 6.94 -19.69
C LYS A 130 7.93 7.68 -19.45
N GLU A 131 7.95 9.00 -19.64
CA GLU A 131 9.10 9.88 -19.39
C GLU A 131 9.52 9.93 -17.91
N TYR A 132 8.64 9.55 -16.99
CA TYR A 132 8.95 9.47 -15.56
C TYR A 132 9.43 8.08 -15.12
N LEU A 133 9.48 7.12 -16.02
CA LEU A 133 9.96 5.78 -15.67
C LEU A 133 11.49 5.68 -15.77
N THR A 134 12.06 4.93 -14.84
CA THR A 134 13.49 4.57 -14.84
C THR A 134 13.67 3.10 -15.20
N GLN A 135 14.88 2.73 -15.64
CA GLN A 135 15.28 1.38 -16.00
C GLN A 135 16.50 0.95 -15.17
N GLY A 136 16.67 -0.35 -15.02
CA GLY A 136 17.77 -0.93 -14.28
C GLY A 136 17.45 -1.09 -12.78
N LYS A 137 18.51 -1.19 -11.97
CA LYS A 137 18.43 -1.31 -10.50
C LYS A 137 18.90 -0.05 -9.82
#